data_63bc16b5134bc50b656f66d435e1dc7d
#
_entry.id   63bc16b5134bc50b656f66d435e1dc7d
#
_cell.length_a   1.000
_cell.length_b   1.000
_cell.length_c   1.000
_cell.angle_alpha   90.00
_cell.angle_beta   90.00
_cell.angle_gamma   90.00
#
_symmetry.space_group_name_H-M   'P 1'
#
loop_
_entity.id
_entity.type
_entity.pdbx_description
1 polymer ?
#
loop_
_entity_poly.entity_id
_entity_poly.type
_entity_poly.pdbx_seq_one_letter_code
_entity_poly.pdbx_strand_id
1 'polypeptide(L)'
;MRDRYDALDARTKQFAIQVILFAKEIESLPVLRLLVKQLVRAATSVAANQRAARRARSTRDLASKLSIIVEEADESAFWCELIEALPLPAALRPRLRLLVIEAHELTAIYAKGRATVRARLNGI
;
A
#
# COMPACT_ATOMS: atom_id res chain seq x y z
N MET A 1 10.25 -13.41 -13.69
CA MET A 1 10.16 -11.95 -13.83
C MET A 1 8.72 -11.51 -14.08
N ARG A 2 8.16 -11.97 -15.17
CA ARG A 2 6.78 -11.62 -15.52
C ARG A 2 5.78 -12.05 -14.45
N ASP A 3 5.94 -13.26 -13.93
CA ASP A 3 5.06 -13.80 -12.88
C ASP A 3 5.11 -12.97 -11.60
N ARG A 4 6.28 -12.43 -11.27
CA ARG A 4 6.45 -11.59 -10.08
C ARG A 4 5.69 -10.27 -10.22
N TYR A 5 5.77 -9.65 -11.40
CA TYR A 5 5.02 -8.41 -11.65
C TYR A 5 3.52 -8.67 -11.64
N ASP A 6 3.09 -9.78 -12.25
CA ASP A 6 1.67 -10.14 -12.27
C ASP A 6 1.16 -10.41 -10.85
N ALA A 7 1.95 -11.10 -10.04
CA ALA A 7 1.60 -11.38 -8.64
C ALA A 7 1.49 -10.10 -7.83
N LEU A 8 2.41 -9.14 -7.99
CA LEU A 8 2.36 -7.86 -7.28
C LEU A 8 1.22 -6.98 -7.78
N ASP A 9 0.93 -7.00 -9.08
CA ASP A 9 -0.24 -6.29 -9.62
C ASP A 9 -1.51 -6.80 -8.95
N ALA A 10 -1.69 -8.10 -8.88
CA ALA A 10 -2.87 -8.70 -8.27
C ALA A 10 -2.92 -8.43 -6.77
N ARG A 11 -1.78 -8.54 -6.08
CA ARG A 11 -1.71 -8.35 -4.63
C ARG A 11 -1.99 -6.92 -4.22
N THR A 12 -1.39 -5.94 -4.90
CA THR A 12 -1.61 -4.52 -4.59
C THR A 12 -3.02 -4.08 -4.95
N LYS A 13 -3.57 -4.59 -6.04
CA LYS A 13 -4.96 -4.33 -6.43
C LYS A 13 -5.92 -4.89 -5.38
N GLN A 14 -5.67 -6.11 -4.91
CA GLN A 14 -6.50 -6.73 -3.88
C GLN A 14 -6.43 -5.95 -2.56
N PHE A 15 -5.25 -5.46 -2.19
CA PHE A 15 -5.10 -4.60 -1.02
C PHE A 15 -5.98 -3.36 -1.15
N ALA A 16 -5.93 -2.68 -2.29
CA ALA A 16 -6.74 -1.50 -2.55
C ALA A 16 -8.24 -1.82 -2.44
N ILE A 17 -8.66 -2.94 -3.02
CA ILE A 17 -10.06 -3.38 -2.97
C ILE A 17 -10.50 -3.62 -1.52
N GLN A 18 -9.69 -4.32 -0.73
CA GLN A 18 -10.03 -4.61 0.66
C GLN A 18 -10.11 -3.34 1.49
N VAL A 19 -9.23 -2.37 1.23
CA VAL A 19 -9.30 -1.05 1.89
C VAL A 19 -10.60 -0.34 1.53
N ILE A 20 -10.99 -0.34 0.27
CA ILE A 20 -12.24 0.30 -0.18
C ILE A 20 -13.45 -0.36 0.47
N LEU A 21 -13.48 -1.68 0.54
CA LEU A 21 -14.57 -2.41 1.18
C LEU A 21 -14.64 -2.11 2.68
N PHE A 22 -13.49 -2.03 3.34
CA PHE A 22 -13.42 -1.63 4.75
C PHE A 22 -13.95 -0.20 4.93
N ALA A 23 -13.56 0.71 4.04
CA ALA A 23 -13.99 2.10 4.10
C ALA A 23 -15.51 2.24 4.07
N LYS A 24 -16.18 1.42 3.28
CA LYS A 24 -17.64 1.41 3.19
C LYS A 24 -18.29 1.06 4.52
N GLU A 25 -17.65 0.22 5.32
CA GLU A 25 -18.20 -0.22 6.61
C GLU A 25 -18.16 0.89 7.67
N ILE A 26 -17.27 1.89 7.51
CA ILE A 26 -17.09 2.96 8.51
C ILE A 26 -17.38 4.35 7.96
N GLU A 27 -17.92 4.47 6.75
CA GLU A 27 -18.17 5.77 6.12
C GLU A 27 -19.23 6.61 6.85
N SER A 28 -20.10 5.95 7.63
CA SER A 28 -21.13 6.63 8.42
C SER A 28 -20.60 7.19 9.75
N LEU A 29 -19.35 6.90 10.12
CA LEU A 29 -18.74 7.34 11.37
C LEU A 29 -17.88 8.58 11.08
N PRO A 30 -18.33 9.81 11.53
CA PRO A 30 -17.73 11.06 11.04
C PRO A 30 -16.22 11.18 11.15
N VAL A 31 -15.64 10.83 12.31
CA VAL A 31 -14.19 10.96 12.52
C VAL A 31 -13.44 9.92 11.69
N LEU A 32 -13.88 8.67 11.73
CA LEU A 32 -13.24 7.59 10.99
C LEU A 32 -13.34 7.81 9.48
N ARG A 33 -14.42 8.42 9.02
CA ARG A 33 -14.60 8.74 7.60
C ARG A 33 -13.48 9.65 7.08
N LEU A 34 -13.07 10.64 7.88
CA LEU A 34 -11.98 11.55 7.50
C LEU A 34 -10.66 10.79 7.33
N LEU A 35 -10.37 9.88 8.26
CA LEU A 35 -9.12 9.11 8.24
C LEU A 35 -9.12 8.06 7.15
N VAL A 36 -10.25 7.40 6.93
CA VAL A 36 -10.34 6.35 5.91
C VAL A 36 -10.22 6.90 4.50
N LYS A 37 -10.56 8.16 4.28
CA LYS A 37 -10.32 8.81 2.99
C LYS A 37 -8.83 8.83 2.66
N GLN A 38 -8.00 9.14 3.65
CA GLN A 38 -6.55 9.14 3.48
C GLN A 38 -6.03 7.72 3.24
N LEU A 39 -6.58 6.74 3.94
CA LEU A 39 -6.22 5.35 3.74
C LEU A 39 -6.56 4.88 2.31
N VAL A 40 -7.75 5.20 1.83
CA VAL A 40 -8.17 4.83 0.46
C VAL A 40 -7.23 5.47 -0.57
N ARG A 41 -6.90 6.75 -0.39
CA ARG A 41 -5.96 7.44 -1.28
C ARG A 41 -4.60 6.75 -1.31
N ALA A 42 -4.05 6.45 -0.13
CA ALA A 42 -2.72 5.82 -0.02
C ALA A 42 -2.73 4.40 -0.62
N ALA A 43 -3.72 3.60 -0.27
CA ALA A 43 -3.79 2.20 -0.74
C ALA A 43 -4.02 2.11 -2.25
N THR A 44 -4.87 2.96 -2.81
CA THR A 44 -5.08 2.97 -4.27
C THR A 44 -3.84 3.47 -4.99
N SER A 45 -3.08 4.38 -4.38
CA SER A 45 -1.80 4.86 -4.92
C SER A 45 -0.76 3.74 -4.98
N VAL A 46 -0.73 2.84 -3.99
CA VAL A 46 0.16 1.67 -4.03
C VAL A 46 -0.10 0.86 -5.29
N ALA A 47 -1.36 0.52 -5.56
CA ALA A 47 -1.71 -0.28 -6.73
C ALA A 47 -1.44 0.45 -8.03
N ALA A 48 -1.79 1.74 -8.10
CA ALA A 48 -1.58 2.54 -9.31
C ALA A 48 -0.09 2.68 -9.64
N ASN A 49 0.75 2.88 -8.63
CA ASN A 49 2.19 3.02 -8.83
C ASN A 49 2.87 1.68 -9.12
N GLN A 50 2.36 0.57 -8.59
CA GLN A 50 2.82 -0.75 -9.01
C GLN A 50 2.61 -0.94 -10.51
N ARG A 51 1.44 -0.57 -11.01
CA ARG A 51 1.14 -0.64 -12.45
C ARG A 51 2.08 0.25 -13.24
N ALA A 52 2.34 1.47 -12.75
CA ALA A 52 3.26 2.40 -13.39
C ALA A 52 4.70 1.89 -13.39
N ALA A 53 5.12 1.22 -12.30
CA ALA A 53 6.47 0.67 -12.19
C ALA A 53 6.78 -0.38 -13.27
N ARG A 54 5.77 -1.17 -13.68
CA ARG A 54 5.95 -2.16 -14.76
C ARG A 54 6.33 -1.49 -16.09
N ARG A 55 5.99 -0.22 -16.25
CA ARG A 55 6.21 0.55 -17.48
C ARG A 55 7.33 1.57 -17.32
N ALA A 56 8.18 1.38 -16.31
CA ALA A 56 9.30 2.26 -16.07
C ALA A 56 10.22 2.31 -17.30
N ARG A 57 10.67 3.52 -17.63
CA ARG A 57 11.44 3.78 -18.86
C ARG A 57 12.94 3.60 -18.66
N SER A 58 13.39 3.42 -17.42
CA SER A 58 14.79 3.26 -17.08
C SER A 58 14.90 2.69 -15.67
N THR A 59 16.09 2.25 -15.30
CA THR A 59 16.36 1.80 -13.93
C THR A 59 16.15 2.92 -12.93
N ARG A 60 16.52 4.15 -13.29
CA ARG A 60 16.32 5.33 -12.44
C ARG A 60 14.83 5.61 -12.24
N ASP A 61 14.05 5.53 -13.32
CA ASP A 61 12.60 5.73 -13.25
C ASP A 61 11.96 4.64 -12.40
N LEU A 62 12.40 3.39 -12.53
CA LEU A 62 11.93 2.28 -11.70
C LEU A 62 12.22 2.55 -10.21
N ALA A 63 13.43 2.97 -9.88
CA ALA A 63 13.80 3.30 -8.50
C ALA A 63 12.89 4.40 -7.93
N SER A 64 12.59 5.41 -8.74
CA SER A 64 11.70 6.50 -8.36
C SER A 64 10.28 6.00 -8.07
N LYS A 65 9.75 5.14 -8.94
CA LYS A 65 8.41 4.56 -8.78
C LYS A 65 8.34 3.68 -7.52
N LEU A 66 9.36 2.86 -7.29
CA LEU A 66 9.43 2.00 -6.11
C LEU A 66 9.48 2.82 -4.82
N SER A 67 10.16 3.98 -4.84
CA SER A 67 10.20 4.89 -3.68
C SER A 67 8.80 5.42 -3.34
N ILE A 68 8.01 5.77 -4.34
CA ILE A 68 6.64 6.22 -4.14
C ILE A 68 5.81 5.09 -3.52
N ILE A 69 5.96 3.85 -4.01
CA ILE A 69 5.21 2.72 -3.49
C ILE A 69 5.57 2.46 -2.02
N VAL A 70 6.85 2.52 -1.66
CA VAL A 70 7.29 2.36 -0.27
C VAL A 70 6.61 3.40 0.62
N GLU A 71 6.63 4.67 0.20
CA GLU A 71 6.02 5.77 0.96
C GLU A 71 4.51 5.57 1.13
N GLU A 72 3.82 5.20 0.06
CA GLU A 72 2.37 5.04 0.08
C GLU A 72 1.93 3.80 0.87
N ALA A 73 2.70 2.72 0.80
CA ALA A 73 2.42 1.52 1.58
C ALA A 73 2.63 1.79 3.08
N ASP A 74 3.70 2.50 3.42
CA ASP A 74 3.97 2.91 4.81
C ASP A 74 2.89 3.85 5.32
N GLU A 75 2.47 4.81 4.49
CA GLU A 75 1.37 5.72 4.84
C GLU A 75 0.07 4.96 5.05
N SER A 76 -0.21 3.94 4.22
CA SER A 76 -1.37 3.08 4.41
C SER A 76 -1.34 2.40 5.78
N ALA A 77 -0.17 1.88 6.17
CA ALA A 77 0.01 1.28 7.49
C ALA A 77 -0.27 2.30 8.60
N PHE A 78 0.24 3.51 8.45
CA PHE A 78 0.03 4.60 9.42
C PHE A 78 -1.47 4.90 9.62
N TRP A 79 -2.21 5.07 8.52
CA TRP A 79 -3.64 5.36 8.64
C TRP A 79 -4.41 4.22 9.27
N CYS A 80 -4.07 2.96 8.93
CA CYS A 80 -4.67 1.79 9.54
C CYS A 80 -4.42 1.77 11.05
N GLU A 81 -3.18 2.01 11.46
CA GLU A 81 -2.80 2.02 12.88
C GLU A 81 -3.50 3.13 13.65
N LEU A 82 -3.64 4.29 13.02
CA LEU A 82 -4.34 5.42 13.63
C LEU A 82 -5.83 5.09 13.85
N ILE A 83 -6.47 4.51 12.85
CA ILE A 83 -7.87 4.07 12.96
C ILE A 83 -8.00 3.00 14.04
N GLU A 84 -7.05 2.07 14.11
CA GLU A 84 -7.03 0.99 15.10
C GLU A 84 -6.98 1.52 16.53
N ALA A 85 -6.34 2.67 16.74
CA ALA A 85 -6.20 3.29 18.06
C ALA A 85 -7.46 4.04 18.52
N LEU A 86 -8.44 4.21 17.64
CA LEU A 86 -9.66 4.97 17.92
C LEU A 86 -10.85 4.04 18.15
N PRO A 87 -11.95 4.56 18.75
CA PRO A 87 -13.16 3.75 18.90
C PRO A 87 -13.65 3.23 17.55
N LEU A 88 -13.80 1.93 17.45
CA LEU A 88 -14.16 1.22 16.23
C LEU A 88 -15.06 0.04 16.61
N PRO A 89 -16.11 -0.26 15.82
CA PRO A 89 -16.91 -1.44 16.08
C PRO A 89 -16.03 -2.69 16.18
N ALA A 90 -16.19 -3.45 17.27
CA ALA A 90 -15.35 -4.61 17.56
C ALA A 90 -15.31 -5.62 16.43
N ALA A 91 -16.43 -5.78 15.70
CA ALA A 91 -16.53 -6.72 14.59
C ALA A 91 -15.58 -6.39 13.43
N LEU A 92 -15.16 -5.13 13.31
CA LEU A 92 -14.30 -4.67 12.21
C LEU A 92 -12.80 -4.77 12.55
N ARG A 93 -12.46 -4.99 13.83
CA ARG A 93 -11.05 -5.02 14.24
C ARG A 93 -10.23 -6.12 13.58
N PRO A 94 -10.73 -7.35 13.41
CA PRO A 94 -9.95 -8.38 12.73
C PRO A 94 -9.61 -8.02 11.28
N ARG A 95 -10.55 -7.42 10.56
CA ARG A 95 -10.31 -6.99 9.18
C ARG A 95 -9.26 -5.88 9.12
N LEU A 96 -9.36 -4.91 10.01
CA LEU A 96 -8.39 -3.81 10.07
C LEU A 96 -6.99 -4.35 10.40
N ARG A 97 -6.90 -5.33 11.31
CA ARG A 97 -5.62 -5.94 11.67
C ARG A 97 -4.96 -6.60 10.45
N LEU A 98 -5.75 -7.28 9.62
CA LEU A 98 -5.23 -7.88 8.38
C LEU A 98 -4.71 -6.81 7.42
N LEU A 99 -5.38 -5.67 7.34
CA LEU A 99 -4.92 -4.56 6.49
C LEU A 99 -3.61 -3.97 7.00
N VAL A 100 -3.45 -3.83 8.31
CA VAL A 100 -2.19 -3.37 8.92
C VAL A 100 -1.04 -4.31 8.54
N ILE A 101 -1.27 -5.61 8.71
CA ILE A 101 -0.26 -6.64 8.39
C ILE A 101 0.12 -6.56 6.92
N GLU A 102 -0.86 -6.50 6.03
CA GLU A 102 -0.59 -6.46 4.59
C GLU A 102 0.15 -5.17 4.20
N ALA A 103 -0.21 -4.03 4.77
CA ALA A 103 0.47 -2.77 4.50
C ALA A 103 1.96 -2.85 4.89
N HIS A 104 2.26 -3.43 6.04
CA HIS A 104 3.64 -3.61 6.49
C HIS A 104 4.41 -4.59 5.60
N GLU A 105 3.77 -5.69 5.17
CA GLU A 105 4.40 -6.65 4.27
C GLU A 105 4.70 -6.01 2.91
N LEU A 106 3.77 -5.25 2.36
CA LEU A 106 3.99 -4.53 1.09
C LEU A 106 5.12 -3.52 1.22
N THR A 107 5.16 -2.77 2.32
CA THR A 107 6.24 -1.82 2.58
C THR A 107 7.60 -2.53 2.55
N ALA A 108 7.71 -3.66 3.22
CA ALA A 108 8.96 -4.44 3.28
C ALA A 108 9.36 -4.99 1.89
N ILE A 109 8.41 -5.52 1.14
CA ILE A 109 8.66 -6.04 -0.20
C ILE A 109 9.23 -4.95 -1.11
N TYR A 110 8.59 -3.78 -1.12
CA TYR A 110 9.00 -2.69 -2.00
C TYR A 110 10.28 -2.01 -1.54
N ALA A 111 10.51 -1.92 -0.22
CA ALA A 111 11.77 -1.39 0.30
C ALA A 111 12.95 -2.26 -0.14
N LYS A 112 12.77 -3.58 -0.09
CA LYS A 112 13.79 -4.53 -0.54
C LYS A 112 14.01 -4.41 -2.06
N GLY A 113 12.94 -4.33 -2.83
CA GLY A 113 13.02 -4.15 -4.27
C GLY A 113 13.73 -2.86 -4.65
N ARG A 114 13.41 -1.77 -3.96
CA ARG A 114 14.05 -0.48 -4.16
C ARG A 114 15.54 -0.55 -3.88
N ALA A 115 15.93 -1.20 -2.79
CA ALA A 115 17.36 -1.37 -2.45
C ALA A 115 18.12 -2.11 -3.55
N THR A 116 17.52 -3.16 -4.09
CA THR A 116 18.12 -3.94 -5.19
C THR A 116 18.32 -3.06 -6.44
N VAL A 117 17.31 -2.27 -6.80
CA VAL A 117 17.37 -1.40 -7.98
C VAL A 117 18.39 -0.28 -7.78
N ARG A 118 18.43 0.31 -6.58
CA ARG A 118 19.41 1.37 -6.25
C ARG A 118 20.84 0.84 -6.31
N ALA A 119 21.06 -0.40 -5.90
CA ALA A 119 22.38 -1.03 -5.98
C ALA A 119 22.85 -1.08 -7.43
N ARG A 120 21.96 -1.40 -8.37
CA ARG A 120 22.29 -1.41 -9.81
C ARG A 120 22.71 -0.02 -10.29
N LEU A 121 22.00 1.03 -9.82
CA LEU A 121 22.32 2.41 -10.20
C LEU A 121 23.70 2.83 -9.69
N ASN A 122 24.13 2.29 -8.55
CA ASN A 122 25.40 2.63 -7.94
C ASN A 122 26.54 1.71 -8.40
N GLY A 123 26.29 0.84 -9.38
CA GLY A 123 27.31 -0.07 -9.91
C GLY A 123 27.70 -1.21 -8.97
N ILE A 124 26.82 -1.58 -8.05
CA ILE A 124 27.09 -2.62 -7.05
C ILE A 124 26.53 -3.98 -7.48
#